data_b9c79120b6d375154fdb19c535c8fa86
#
_entry.id   b9c79120b6d375154fdb19c535c8fa86
#
_cell.length_a   1.000
_cell.length_b   1.000
_cell.length_c   1.000
_cell.angle_alpha   90.00
_cell.angle_beta   90.00
_cell.angle_gamma   90.00
#
_symmetry.space_group_name_H-M   'P 1'
#
loop_
_entity.id
_entity.type
_entity.pdbx_description
1 polymer ?
#
loop_
_entity_poly.entity_id
_entity_poly.type
_entity_poly.pdbx_seq_one_letter_code
_entity_poly.pdbx_strand_id
1 'polypeptide(L)'
;EMLRSLVGSEMCIRDSYAGAQKNLGPAGITLVIIRDDLIGHARQATPSIWNYATQRDADSMINTPPTFAWYLCSLVFKHIQAIGGLKEIAKRNAVKAQTLYDYIDSSKLYRNVVDKENRSTMNVTFVTGNLELDAKFVAESTAAGLQALKGHKVLGGMRASIYNAMPLEGVQALIEFMKKFEAENS
;
A
#
# COMPACT_ATOMS: atom_id res chain seq x y z
N GLU A 1 -5.71 3.26 3.99
CA GLU A 1 -6.57 4.30 3.35
C GLU A 1 -7.77 3.70 2.63
N MET A 2 -7.63 2.68 1.78
CA MET A 2 -8.79 2.03 1.14
C MET A 2 -9.81 1.48 2.14
N LEU A 3 -9.37 0.93 3.28
CA LEU A 3 -10.29 0.45 4.33
C LEU A 3 -10.97 1.60 5.10
N ARG A 4 -10.34 2.77 5.24
CA ARG A 4 -11.00 3.95 5.81
C ARG A 4 -12.09 4.51 4.91
N SER A 5 -11.89 4.51 3.59
CA SER A 5 -12.91 4.94 2.64
C SER A 5 -14.10 3.96 2.56
N LEU A 6 -13.87 2.68 2.81
CA LEU A 6 -14.93 1.66 2.86
C LEU A 6 -15.82 1.80 4.11
N VAL A 7 -15.27 2.18 5.25
CA VAL A 7 -16.01 2.30 6.53
C VAL A 7 -16.77 3.63 6.66
N GLY A 8 -16.37 4.66 5.96
CA GLY A 8 -16.97 6.01 6.11
C GLY A 8 -18.01 6.42 5.06
N SER A 9 -18.21 5.62 4.02
CA SER A 9 -19.03 6.00 2.86
C SER A 9 -20.08 4.95 2.46
N GLU A 10 -20.53 4.14 3.41
CA GLU A 10 -21.44 2.99 3.17
C GLU A 10 -22.71 3.34 2.39
N MET A 11 -23.21 4.55 2.49
CA MET A 11 -24.45 4.95 1.80
C MET A 11 -24.27 5.38 0.33
N CYS A 12 -23.06 5.65 -0.12
CA CYS A 12 -22.81 6.19 -1.46
C CYS A 12 -21.98 5.26 -2.36
N ILE A 13 -21.44 4.15 -1.85
CA ILE A 13 -20.59 3.25 -2.61
C ILE A 13 -21.46 2.39 -3.53
N ARG A 14 -21.17 2.43 -4.83
CA ARG A 14 -21.77 1.51 -5.82
C ARG A 14 -21.09 0.17 -5.75
N ASP A 15 -19.78 0.17 -5.89
CA ASP A 15 -18.90 -0.95 -5.78
C ASP A 15 -17.51 -0.49 -5.31
N SER A 16 -16.74 -1.41 -4.77
CA SER A 16 -15.33 -1.22 -4.46
C SER A 16 -14.55 -2.45 -4.89
N TYR A 17 -13.39 -2.23 -5.47
CA TYR A 17 -12.50 -3.32 -5.85
C TYR A 17 -11.05 -3.04 -5.43
N ALA A 18 -10.33 -4.10 -5.11
CA ALA A 18 -8.93 -4.03 -4.72
C ALA A 18 -8.16 -5.26 -5.18
N GLY A 19 -7.00 -5.04 -5.80
CA GLY A 19 -6.02 -6.11 -5.98
C GLY A 19 -5.35 -6.48 -4.67
N ALA A 20 -5.18 -7.76 -4.39
CA ALA A 20 -4.64 -8.23 -3.12
C ALA A 20 -3.13 -8.01 -2.94
N GLN A 21 -2.37 -7.78 -3.99
CA GLN A 21 -0.91 -7.85 -4.09
C GLN A 21 -0.08 -6.93 -3.16
N LYS A 22 -0.67 -6.39 -2.11
CA LYS A 22 -0.02 -5.53 -1.10
C LYS A 22 -0.42 -5.96 0.31
N ASN A 23 -1.35 -5.24 0.94
CA ASN A 23 -1.76 -5.49 2.33
C ASN A 23 -2.68 -6.70 2.51
N LEU A 24 -3.35 -7.17 1.46
CA LEU A 24 -4.28 -8.29 1.54
C LEU A 24 -3.62 -9.65 1.25
N GLY A 25 -2.52 -9.66 0.49
CA GLY A 25 -1.84 -10.90 0.15
C GLY A 25 -1.03 -10.82 -1.15
N PRO A 26 -0.80 -11.94 -1.84
CA PRO A 26 -0.08 -11.99 -3.10
C PRO A 26 -0.92 -11.49 -4.28
N ALA A 27 -0.26 -11.27 -5.42
CA ALA A 27 -0.94 -11.00 -6.69
C ALA A 27 -1.81 -12.19 -7.14
N GLY A 28 -2.83 -11.91 -7.97
CA GLY A 28 -3.70 -12.91 -8.58
C GLY A 28 -5.12 -12.92 -8.03
N ILE A 29 -5.43 -12.11 -7.02
CA ILE A 29 -6.78 -11.98 -6.47
C ILE A 29 -7.24 -10.54 -6.57
N THR A 30 -8.49 -10.35 -6.96
CA THR A 30 -9.22 -9.08 -6.86
C THR A 30 -10.40 -9.27 -5.91
N LEU A 31 -10.44 -8.48 -4.86
CA LEU A 31 -11.59 -8.39 -3.97
C LEU A 31 -12.58 -7.38 -4.55
N VAL A 32 -13.85 -7.75 -4.62
CA VAL A 32 -14.95 -6.87 -5.05
C VAL A 32 -16.01 -6.82 -3.95
N ILE A 33 -16.46 -5.64 -3.60
CA ILE A 33 -17.60 -5.40 -2.72
C ILE A 33 -18.61 -4.60 -3.52
N ILE A 34 -19.83 -5.13 -3.69
CA ILE A 34 -20.88 -4.50 -4.46
C ILE A 34 -22.20 -4.57 -3.71
N ARG A 35 -23.03 -3.54 -3.83
CA ARG A 35 -24.41 -3.56 -3.30
C ARG A 35 -25.28 -4.54 -4.09
N ASP A 36 -26.11 -5.29 -3.40
CA ASP A 36 -26.95 -6.32 -4.00
C ASP A 36 -27.92 -5.77 -5.05
N ASP A 37 -28.45 -4.55 -4.84
CA ASP A 37 -29.36 -3.90 -5.78
C ASP A 37 -28.72 -3.50 -7.12
N LEU A 38 -27.39 -3.53 -7.23
CA LEU A 38 -26.66 -3.28 -8.46
C LEU A 38 -26.32 -4.57 -9.23
N ILE A 39 -26.54 -5.74 -8.64
CA ILE A 39 -26.28 -7.02 -9.30
C ILE A 39 -27.46 -7.36 -10.23
N GLY A 40 -27.16 -7.86 -11.42
CA GLY A 40 -28.18 -8.26 -12.41
C GLY A 40 -28.45 -7.23 -13.50
N HIS A 41 -27.79 -6.05 -13.44
CA HIS A 41 -27.95 -4.99 -14.45
C HIS A 41 -26.83 -4.97 -15.50
N ALA A 42 -26.11 -6.08 -15.69
CA ALA A 42 -25.08 -6.19 -16.70
C ALA A 42 -25.68 -6.05 -18.11
N ARG A 43 -25.00 -5.34 -19.01
CA ARG A 43 -25.40 -5.26 -20.40
C ARG A 43 -25.33 -6.63 -21.06
N GLN A 44 -26.18 -6.90 -22.05
CA GLN A 44 -26.21 -8.18 -22.77
C GLN A 44 -24.86 -8.59 -23.37
N ALA A 45 -24.06 -7.61 -23.82
CA ALA A 45 -22.72 -7.83 -24.38
C ALA A 45 -21.62 -7.99 -23.32
N THR A 46 -21.95 -7.94 -22.00
CA THR A 46 -20.95 -8.07 -20.94
C THR A 46 -20.43 -9.51 -20.88
N PRO A 47 -19.11 -9.75 -20.99
CA PRO A 47 -18.54 -11.07 -20.78
C PRO A 47 -18.93 -11.63 -19.43
N SER A 48 -19.18 -12.94 -19.35
CA SER A 48 -19.65 -13.61 -18.13
C SER A 48 -18.74 -13.38 -16.92
N ILE A 49 -17.42 -13.30 -17.15
CA ILE A 49 -16.44 -13.06 -16.09
C ILE A 49 -16.57 -11.66 -15.44
N TRP A 50 -17.15 -10.70 -16.12
CA TRP A 50 -17.40 -9.35 -15.62
C TRP A 50 -18.85 -9.14 -15.15
N ASN A 51 -19.67 -10.17 -15.24
CA ASN A 51 -21.04 -10.13 -14.76
C ASN A 51 -21.08 -10.55 -13.29
N TYR A 52 -21.34 -9.61 -12.41
CA TYR A 52 -21.37 -9.87 -10.96
C TYR A 52 -22.44 -10.86 -10.54
N ALA A 53 -23.58 -10.97 -11.24
CA ALA A 53 -24.56 -12.00 -10.96
C ALA A 53 -23.96 -13.40 -11.18
N THR A 54 -23.25 -13.60 -12.28
CA THR A 54 -22.58 -14.88 -12.56
C THR A 54 -21.52 -15.22 -11.52
N GLN A 55 -20.76 -14.23 -11.05
CA GLN A 55 -19.75 -14.43 -10.00
C GLN A 55 -20.40 -14.76 -8.65
N ARG A 56 -21.45 -14.04 -8.26
CA ARG A 56 -22.21 -14.29 -7.03
C ARG A 56 -22.80 -15.70 -7.01
N ASP A 57 -23.47 -16.09 -8.09
CA ASP A 57 -24.21 -17.37 -8.20
C ASP A 57 -23.26 -18.58 -8.24
N ALA A 58 -21.98 -18.35 -8.55
CA ALA A 58 -20.91 -19.34 -8.54
C ALA A 58 -19.97 -19.21 -7.31
N ASP A 59 -20.35 -18.48 -6.27
CA ASP A 59 -19.49 -18.22 -5.08
C ASP A 59 -18.07 -17.75 -5.46
N SER A 60 -17.98 -16.87 -6.45
CA SER A 60 -16.71 -16.38 -7.04
C SER A 60 -15.88 -17.45 -7.76
N MET A 61 -16.42 -18.61 -8.01
CA MET A 61 -15.74 -19.76 -8.65
C MET A 61 -16.37 -20.12 -10.00
N ILE A 62 -16.60 -19.13 -10.86
CA ILE A 62 -17.06 -19.37 -12.23
C ILE A 62 -16.06 -20.24 -13.02
N ASN A 63 -14.80 -20.22 -12.63
CA ASN A 63 -13.70 -21.07 -13.08
C ASN A 63 -12.77 -21.37 -11.89
N THR A 64 -11.82 -22.27 -12.09
CA THR A 64 -10.83 -22.61 -11.06
C THR A 64 -10.11 -21.37 -10.55
N PRO A 65 -10.18 -21.06 -9.25
CA PRO A 65 -9.53 -19.88 -8.68
C PRO A 65 -8.01 -20.09 -8.55
N PRO A 66 -7.23 -19.01 -8.38
CA PRO A 66 -5.81 -19.09 -8.06
C PRO A 66 -5.62 -19.57 -6.60
N THR A 67 -5.77 -20.87 -6.37
CA THR A 67 -5.90 -21.49 -5.04
C THR A 67 -4.78 -21.14 -4.07
N PHE A 68 -3.52 -21.10 -4.56
CA PHE A 68 -2.37 -20.72 -3.72
C PHE A 68 -2.48 -19.27 -3.22
N ALA A 69 -2.82 -18.33 -4.10
CA ALA A 69 -3.00 -16.94 -3.73
C ALA A 69 -4.18 -16.76 -2.76
N TRP A 70 -5.27 -17.50 -2.96
CA TRP A 70 -6.41 -17.52 -2.05
C TRP A 70 -6.04 -18.02 -0.65
N TYR A 71 -5.30 -19.13 -0.60
CA TYR A 71 -4.82 -19.69 0.65
C TYR A 71 -3.96 -18.68 1.41
N LEU A 72 -3.00 -18.03 0.74
CA LEU A 72 -2.16 -17.01 1.37
C LEU A 72 -2.95 -15.79 1.85
N CYS A 73 -3.93 -15.29 1.09
CA CYS A 73 -4.83 -14.22 1.55
C CYS A 73 -5.57 -14.63 2.83
N SER A 74 -6.08 -15.86 2.88
CA SER A 74 -6.72 -16.40 4.09
C SER A 74 -5.78 -16.38 5.31
N LEU A 75 -4.51 -16.74 5.12
CA LEU A 75 -3.51 -16.67 6.20
C LEU A 75 -3.22 -15.24 6.64
N VAL A 76 -3.13 -14.29 5.70
CA VAL A 76 -2.96 -12.86 6.02
C VAL A 76 -4.14 -12.35 6.84
N PHE A 77 -5.38 -12.69 6.48
CA PHE A 77 -6.56 -12.27 7.25
C PHE A 77 -6.56 -12.85 8.66
N LYS A 78 -6.23 -14.15 8.80
CA LYS A 78 -6.09 -14.81 10.12
C LYS A 78 -4.99 -14.14 10.95
N HIS A 79 -3.86 -13.82 10.34
CA HIS A 79 -2.77 -13.09 11.01
C HIS A 79 -3.23 -11.72 11.50
N ILE A 80 -3.91 -10.92 10.64
CA ILE A 80 -4.41 -9.60 11.03
C ILE A 80 -5.40 -9.73 12.20
N GLN A 81 -6.29 -10.71 12.18
CA GLN A 81 -7.21 -10.98 13.29
C GLN A 81 -6.46 -11.33 14.57
N ALA A 82 -5.46 -12.21 14.51
CA ALA A 82 -4.68 -12.67 15.65
C ALA A 82 -3.88 -11.54 16.32
N ILE A 83 -3.38 -10.56 15.57
CA ILE A 83 -2.63 -9.43 16.13
C ILE A 83 -3.50 -8.30 16.67
N GLY A 84 -4.83 -8.44 16.68
CA GLY A 84 -5.77 -7.45 17.22
C GLY A 84 -6.63 -6.74 16.16
N GLY A 85 -6.64 -7.23 14.93
CA GLY A 85 -7.51 -6.76 13.84
C GLY A 85 -7.12 -5.42 13.24
N LEU A 86 -8.08 -4.78 12.56
CA LEU A 86 -7.85 -3.56 11.79
C LEU A 86 -7.40 -2.38 12.66
N LYS A 87 -7.89 -2.27 13.88
CA LYS A 87 -7.52 -1.16 14.80
C LYS A 87 -6.04 -1.24 15.16
N GLU A 88 -5.55 -2.43 15.48
CA GLU A 88 -4.15 -2.61 15.85
C GLU A 88 -3.20 -2.41 14.65
N ILE A 89 -3.51 -2.97 13.49
CA ILE A 89 -2.66 -2.78 12.31
C ILE A 89 -2.67 -1.32 11.84
N ALA A 90 -3.79 -0.60 11.95
CA ALA A 90 -3.88 0.82 11.65
C ALA A 90 -2.98 1.64 12.60
N LYS A 91 -2.97 1.32 13.89
CA LYS A 91 -2.11 1.95 14.90
C LYS A 91 -0.63 1.73 14.56
N ARG A 92 -0.22 0.49 14.26
CA ARG A 92 1.16 0.16 13.86
C ARG A 92 1.57 0.92 12.60
N ASN A 93 0.73 0.99 11.60
CA ASN A 93 0.98 1.71 10.37
C ASN A 93 1.10 3.23 10.60
N ALA A 94 0.26 3.79 11.46
CA ALA A 94 0.34 5.20 11.84
C ALA A 94 1.68 5.53 12.52
N VAL A 95 2.13 4.69 13.46
CA VAL A 95 3.44 4.87 14.13
C VAL A 95 4.58 4.83 13.11
N LYS A 96 4.61 3.84 12.22
CA LYS A 96 5.65 3.75 11.18
C LYS A 96 5.70 4.98 10.28
N ALA A 97 4.53 5.39 9.77
CA ALA A 97 4.43 6.54 8.89
C ALA A 97 4.84 7.83 9.60
N GLN A 98 4.33 8.06 10.81
CA GLN A 98 4.65 9.25 11.59
C GLN A 98 6.13 9.35 11.89
N THR A 99 6.77 8.24 12.33
CA THR A 99 8.21 8.20 12.60
C THR A 99 9.04 8.63 11.39
N LEU A 100 8.68 8.17 10.19
CA LEU A 100 9.40 8.54 8.98
C LEU A 100 9.11 9.98 8.54
N TYR A 101 7.86 10.43 8.63
CA TYR A 101 7.49 11.80 8.29
C TYR A 101 8.11 12.83 9.26
N ASP A 102 8.17 12.54 10.54
CA ASP A 102 8.80 13.43 11.53
C ASP A 102 10.27 13.67 11.20
N TYR A 103 10.98 12.61 10.80
CA TYR A 103 12.35 12.77 10.35
C TYR A 103 12.46 13.58 9.06
N ILE A 104 11.68 13.27 8.04
CA ILE A 104 11.70 14.00 6.75
C ILE A 104 11.37 15.48 6.98
N ASP A 105 10.36 15.78 7.78
CA ASP A 105 9.91 17.16 8.06
C ASP A 105 10.93 17.97 8.90
N SER A 106 11.80 17.29 9.66
CA SER A 106 12.87 17.92 10.45
C SER A 106 14.20 18.04 9.69
N SER A 107 14.37 17.31 8.60
CA SER A 107 15.60 17.28 7.81
C SER A 107 15.80 18.58 7.02
N LYS A 108 17.07 18.95 6.81
CA LYS A 108 17.44 20.04 5.92
C LYS A 108 17.63 19.59 4.47
N LEU A 109 17.90 18.31 4.28
CA LEU A 109 18.15 17.70 2.97
C LEU A 109 16.88 17.16 2.32
N TYR A 110 16.03 16.47 3.09
CA TYR A 110 14.86 15.81 2.55
C TYR A 110 13.61 16.67 2.68
N ARG A 111 12.71 16.54 1.71
CA ARG A 111 11.37 17.15 1.78
C ARG A 111 10.31 16.20 1.22
N ASN A 112 9.13 16.22 1.81
CA ASN A 112 7.95 15.60 1.22
C ASN A 112 7.27 16.59 0.25
N VAL A 113 6.82 16.10 -0.90
CA VAL A 113 6.14 16.91 -1.92
C VAL A 113 4.62 16.86 -1.80
N VAL A 114 4.10 16.10 -0.83
CA VAL A 114 2.67 15.91 -0.59
C VAL A 114 2.25 16.68 0.66
N ASP A 115 1.17 17.44 0.56
CA ASP A 115 0.59 18.16 1.68
C ASP A 115 0.26 17.21 2.84
N LYS A 116 0.45 17.68 4.07
CA LYS A 116 0.35 16.85 5.29
C LYS A 116 -0.97 16.08 5.39
N GLU A 117 -2.08 16.72 5.02
CA GLU A 117 -3.42 16.12 5.06
C GLU A 117 -3.65 15.00 4.03
N ASN A 118 -2.84 14.98 2.97
CA ASN A 118 -2.94 14.02 1.86
C ASN A 118 -1.87 12.92 1.92
N ARG A 119 -1.05 12.87 2.97
CA ARG A 119 0.05 11.91 3.12
C ARG A 119 -0.45 10.49 3.34
N SER A 120 0.13 9.56 2.60
CA SER A 120 -0.15 8.13 2.74
C SER A 120 0.58 7.53 3.95
N THR A 121 -0.10 6.65 4.70
CA THR A 121 0.53 5.84 5.74
C THR A 121 1.23 4.58 5.21
N MET A 122 1.15 4.33 3.88
CA MET A 122 1.69 3.12 3.23
C MET A 122 2.84 3.41 2.28
N ASN A 123 2.81 4.57 1.61
CA ASN A 123 3.83 4.98 0.64
C ASN A 123 4.31 6.39 0.99
N VAL A 124 5.46 6.46 1.63
CA VAL A 124 6.09 7.72 1.98
C VAL A 124 7.03 8.14 0.85
N THR A 125 6.70 9.22 0.18
CA THR A 125 7.50 9.80 -0.90
C THR A 125 8.37 10.94 -0.35
N PHE A 126 9.58 11.08 -0.86
CA PHE A 126 10.47 12.19 -0.50
C PHE A 126 11.51 12.44 -1.59
N VAL A 127 12.08 13.62 -1.59
CA VAL A 127 13.11 14.08 -2.53
C VAL A 127 14.17 14.89 -1.79
N THR A 128 15.38 14.99 -2.36
CA THR A 128 16.40 15.95 -1.92
C THR A 128 16.26 17.30 -2.64
N GLY A 129 15.56 17.33 -3.77
CA GLY A 129 15.47 18.50 -4.66
C GLY A 129 16.61 18.57 -5.68
N ASN A 130 17.52 17.61 -5.67
CA ASN A 130 18.59 17.45 -6.65
C ASN A 130 18.52 16.02 -7.23
N LEU A 131 18.33 15.91 -8.54
CA LEU A 131 18.14 14.61 -9.22
C LEU A 131 19.38 13.70 -9.14
N GLU A 132 20.58 14.27 -9.15
CA GLU A 132 21.83 13.50 -9.03
C GLU A 132 21.96 12.92 -7.62
N LEU A 133 21.59 13.72 -6.62
CA LEU A 133 21.60 13.30 -5.21
C LEU A 133 20.51 12.26 -4.92
N ASP A 134 19.34 12.39 -5.51
CA ASP A 134 18.28 11.36 -5.46
C ASP A 134 18.77 10.03 -6.05
N ALA A 135 19.47 10.09 -7.20
CA ALA A 135 20.04 8.88 -7.82
C ALA A 135 21.14 8.26 -6.98
N LYS A 136 22.01 9.07 -6.38
CA LYS A 136 23.07 8.65 -5.45
C LYS A 136 22.46 7.97 -4.23
N PHE A 137 21.44 8.58 -3.63
CA PHE A 137 20.71 7.99 -2.49
C PHE A 137 20.19 6.60 -2.80
N VAL A 138 19.52 6.43 -3.96
CA VAL A 138 18.97 5.14 -4.38
C VAL A 138 20.07 4.08 -4.57
N ALA A 139 21.21 4.47 -5.15
CA ALA A 139 22.32 3.55 -5.35
C ALA A 139 22.95 3.12 -4.02
N GLU A 140 23.27 4.07 -3.14
CA GLU A 140 23.92 3.80 -1.86
C GLU A 140 22.98 3.07 -0.87
N SER A 141 21.70 3.43 -0.84
CA SER A 141 20.72 2.70 -0.02
C SER A 141 20.58 1.24 -0.46
N THR A 142 20.58 0.99 -1.78
CA THR A 142 20.55 -0.37 -2.32
C THR A 142 21.78 -1.16 -1.92
N ALA A 143 22.98 -0.55 -1.99
CA ALA A 143 24.24 -1.16 -1.55
C ALA A 143 24.25 -1.44 -0.04
N ALA A 144 23.58 -0.62 0.76
CA ALA A 144 23.38 -0.82 2.19
C ALA A 144 22.28 -1.84 2.55
N GLY A 145 21.64 -2.50 1.56
CA GLY A 145 20.60 -3.50 1.78
C GLY A 145 19.18 -2.95 1.86
N LEU A 146 18.98 -1.63 1.71
CA LEU A 146 17.66 -0.99 1.70
C LEU A 146 17.10 -0.98 0.26
N GLN A 147 16.29 -1.99 -0.05
CA GLN A 147 15.83 -2.27 -1.40
C GLN A 147 14.58 -1.45 -1.80
N ALA A 148 14.40 -1.24 -3.13
CA ALA A 148 13.19 -0.72 -3.74
C ALA A 148 12.78 0.71 -3.30
N LEU A 149 13.73 1.57 -2.93
CA LEU A 149 13.48 2.95 -2.53
C LEU A 149 13.34 3.93 -3.70
N LYS A 150 13.65 3.52 -4.93
CA LYS A 150 13.46 4.37 -6.12
C LYS A 150 11.99 4.81 -6.24
N GLY A 151 11.76 6.09 -6.46
CA GLY A 151 10.44 6.68 -6.62
C GLY A 151 9.73 6.29 -7.91
N HIS A 152 8.59 6.94 -8.17
CA HIS A 152 7.79 6.65 -9.36
C HIS A 152 8.55 7.01 -10.64
N LYS A 153 8.39 6.19 -11.69
CA LYS A 153 9.09 6.36 -12.98
C LYS A 153 8.95 7.76 -13.59
N VAL A 154 7.80 8.41 -13.39
CA VAL A 154 7.50 9.74 -13.94
C VAL A 154 7.82 10.85 -12.94
N LEU A 155 7.55 10.65 -11.65
CA LEU A 155 7.69 11.67 -10.61
C LEU A 155 9.11 11.74 -10.01
N GLY A 156 9.91 10.70 -10.19
CA GLY A 156 11.27 10.63 -9.64
C GLY A 156 11.31 10.49 -8.11
N GLY A 157 12.41 10.94 -7.53
CA GLY A 157 12.64 10.93 -6.09
C GLY A 157 12.75 9.54 -5.47
N MET A 158 12.44 9.45 -4.19
CA MET A 158 12.42 8.23 -3.40
C MET A 158 11.00 7.90 -2.90
N ARG A 159 10.74 6.62 -2.66
CA ARG A 159 9.48 6.13 -2.10
C ARG A 159 9.73 4.95 -1.16
N ALA A 160 9.47 5.12 0.11
CA ALA A 160 9.44 4.03 1.06
C ALA A 160 8.04 3.38 1.07
N SER A 161 7.95 2.11 0.67
CA SER A 161 6.72 1.31 0.72
C SER A 161 6.70 0.55 2.04
N ILE A 162 5.97 1.08 3.03
CA ILE A 162 5.93 0.59 4.42
C ILE A 162 4.60 -0.11 4.73
N TYR A 163 4.19 -1.04 3.87
CA TYR A 163 2.95 -1.81 4.03
C TYR A 163 2.88 -2.57 5.37
N ASN A 164 1.75 -3.24 5.62
CA ASN A 164 1.47 -3.94 6.88
C ASN A 164 2.60 -4.85 7.37
N ALA A 165 3.27 -5.56 6.45
CA ALA A 165 4.33 -6.51 6.78
C ALA A 165 5.68 -5.85 7.13
N MET A 166 5.87 -4.55 6.82
CA MET A 166 7.10 -3.84 7.17
C MET A 166 7.11 -3.57 8.69
N PRO A 167 8.10 -4.07 9.43
CA PRO A 167 8.23 -3.76 10.86
C PRO A 167 8.75 -2.33 11.09
N LEU A 168 8.59 -1.82 12.30
CA LEU A 168 9.08 -0.47 12.66
C LEU A 168 10.60 -0.37 12.54
N GLU A 169 11.31 -1.44 12.84
CA GLU A 169 12.76 -1.55 12.74
C GLU A 169 13.27 -1.30 11.31
N GLY A 170 12.50 -1.72 10.29
CA GLY A 170 12.83 -1.43 8.90
C GLY A 170 12.73 0.07 8.57
N VAL A 171 11.77 0.76 9.15
CA VAL A 171 11.66 2.23 9.05
C VAL A 171 12.79 2.93 9.79
N GLN A 172 13.15 2.44 10.96
CA GLN A 172 14.27 2.97 11.75
C GLN A 172 15.61 2.79 11.02
N ALA A 173 15.84 1.62 10.41
CA ALA A 173 17.03 1.38 9.60
C ALA A 173 17.15 2.36 8.41
N LEU A 174 16.01 2.66 7.76
CA LEU A 174 15.98 3.68 6.71
C LEU A 174 16.35 5.06 7.27
N ILE A 175 15.79 5.46 8.40
CA ILE A 175 16.08 6.76 9.03
C ILE A 175 17.57 6.88 9.41
N GLU A 176 18.17 5.82 9.96
CA GLU A 176 19.60 5.84 10.30
C GLU A 176 20.48 5.99 9.04
N PHE A 177 20.12 5.30 7.95
CA PHE A 177 20.78 5.52 6.67
C PHE A 177 20.60 6.96 6.17
N MET A 178 19.38 7.50 6.24
CA MET A 178 19.07 8.88 5.82
C MET A 178 19.88 9.91 6.60
N LYS A 179 20.04 9.75 7.92
CA LYS A 179 20.86 10.62 8.77
C LYS A 179 22.33 10.62 8.33
N LYS A 180 22.88 9.43 8.08
CA LYS A 180 24.24 9.28 7.61
C LYS A 180 24.44 9.97 6.25
N PHE A 181 23.54 9.67 5.31
CA PHE A 181 23.59 10.26 3.97
C PHE A 181 23.45 11.78 4.00
N GLU A 182 22.57 12.33 4.86
CA GLU A 182 22.41 13.77 5.05
C GLU A 182 23.72 14.40 5.56
N ALA A 183 24.36 13.80 6.57
CA ALA A 183 25.63 14.31 7.13
C ALA A 183 26.78 14.32 6.10
N GLU A 184 26.78 13.41 5.15
CA GLU A 184 27.82 13.29 4.11
C GLU A 184 27.55 14.18 2.87
N ASN A 185 26.34 14.73 2.73
CA ASN A 185 25.91 15.45 1.51
C ASN A 185 25.23 16.81 1.79
N SER A 186 25.33 17.33 3.00
CA SER A 186 24.80 18.66 3.41
C SER A 186 25.83 19.75 3.29
#